data_282858c626091c20b333a1f179ee2313
#
_entry.id   282858c626091c20b333a1f179ee2313
#
_cell.length_a   1.000
_cell.length_b   1.000
_cell.length_c   1.000
_cell.angle_alpha   90.00
_cell.angle_beta   90.00
_cell.angle_gamma   90.00
#
_symmetry.space_group_name_H-M   'P 1'
#
loop_
_entity.id
_entity.type
_entity.pdbx_description
1 polymer ?
#
loop_
_entity_poly.entity_id
_entity_poly.type
_entity_poly.pdbx_seq_one_letter_code
_entity_poly.pdbx_strand_id
1 'polypeptide(L)'
;MTTAISQSPDRRYWRELYKAAISEIDKSKLPQRIADAEKAVVLRARELFQAAGDNGEETEALDDVMYALHALRSNYQNLGVS
;
A
#
# COMPACT_ATOMS: atom_id res chain seq x y z
N MET A 1 -23.96 13.11 6.04
CA MET A 1 -23.40 12.73 5.97
C MET A 1 -22.48 12.55 5.95
N THR A 2 -22.10 12.41 6.15
CA THR A 2 -21.28 12.19 6.22
C THR A 2 -20.45 11.72 5.96
N THR A 3 -20.36 11.26 5.94
CA THR A 3 -19.63 10.60 5.39
C THR A 3 -18.40 11.03 5.11
N ALA A 4 -18.16 12.04 4.98
CA ALA A 4 -16.92 12.54 4.76
C ALA A 4 -15.94 12.12 5.66
N ILE A 5 -16.28 11.68 6.72
CA ILE A 5 -15.40 11.28 7.63
C ILE A 5 -14.46 10.38 7.19
N SER A 6 -14.78 9.63 6.30
CA SER A 6 -13.86 8.63 5.92
C SER A 6 -12.71 9.16 5.27
N GLN A 7 -12.60 10.40 5.16
CA GLN A 7 -11.52 10.88 4.53
C GLN A 7 -10.28 10.77 5.21
N SER A 8 -10.24 10.75 6.44
CA SER A 8 -9.00 10.65 7.14
C SER A 8 -8.58 9.26 7.14
N PRO A 9 -7.56 8.86 6.44
CA PRO A 9 -7.13 7.50 6.44
C PRO A 9 -6.65 7.14 7.82
N ASP A 10 -7.11 6.01 8.27
CA ASP A 10 -6.65 5.44 9.50
C ASP A 10 -5.20 5.10 9.34
N ARG A 11 -4.48 4.96 10.43
CA ARG A 11 -3.10 4.56 10.42
C ARG A 11 -2.91 3.22 9.75
N ARG A 12 -3.94 2.38 9.74
CA ARG A 12 -3.84 1.06 9.17
C ARG A 12 -4.38 0.98 7.76
N TYR A 13 -4.81 2.09 7.20
CA TYR A 13 -5.43 2.07 5.89
C TYR A 13 -4.55 1.42 4.84
N TRP A 14 -3.26 1.71 4.87
CA TRP A 14 -2.35 1.13 3.90
C TRP A 14 -2.28 -0.40 4.04
N ARG A 15 -2.47 -0.91 5.26
CA ARG A 15 -2.45 -2.35 5.46
C ARG A 15 -3.62 -3.02 4.78
N GLU A 16 -4.78 -2.38 4.82
CA GLU A 16 -5.96 -2.93 4.16
C GLU A 16 -5.77 -2.96 2.66
N LEU A 17 -5.19 -1.92 2.09
CA LEU A 17 -4.95 -1.88 0.66
C LEU A 17 -3.89 -2.89 0.26
N TYR A 18 -2.88 -3.09 1.09
CA TYR A 18 -1.87 -4.08 0.84
C TYR A 18 -2.48 -5.49 0.83
N LYS A 19 -3.33 -5.77 1.82
CA LYS A 19 -4.00 -7.07 1.88
C LYS A 19 -4.86 -7.29 0.65
N ALA A 20 -5.54 -6.25 0.20
CA ALA A 20 -6.38 -6.34 -0.99
C ALA A 20 -5.52 -6.69 -2.20
N ALA A 21 -4.32 -6.11 -2.29
CA ALA A 21 -3.45 -6.37 -3.42
C ALA A 21 -2.96 -7.83 -3.43
N ILE A 22 -2.51 -8.32 -2.28
CA ILE A 22 -1.95 -9.66 -2.25
C ILE A 22 -3.04 -10.74 -2.32
N SER A 23 -4.28 -10.36 -2.04
CA SER A 23 -5.38 -11.30 -2.10
C SER A 23 -6.13 -11.26 -3.43
N GLU A 24 -5.79 -10.32 -4.29
CA GLU A 24 -6.53 -10.17 -5.53
C GLU A 24 -6.19 -11.30 -6.49
N ILE A 25 -7.19 -12.04 -6.91
CA ILE A 25 -6.95 -13.14 -7.84
C ILE A 25 -7.27 -12.74 -9.26
N ASP A 26 -7.94 -11.62 -9.46
CA ASP A 26 -8.28 -11.16 -10.80
C ASP A 26 -7.13 -10.30 -11.32
N LYS A 27 -6.40 -10.82 -12.29
CA LYS A 27 -5.23 -10.12 -12.81
C LYS A 27 -5.58 -8.78 -13.42
N SER A 28 -6.79 -8.61 -13.90
CA SER A 28 -7.18 -7.35 -14.50
C SER A 28 -7.32 -6.26 -13.45
N LYS A 29 -7.55 -6.63 -12.19
CA LYS A 29 -7.70 -5.65 -11.12
C LYS A 29 -6.41 -5.46 -10.34
N LEU A 30 -5.48 -6.36 -10.50
CA LEU A 30 -4.26 -6.35 -9.70
C LEU A 30 -3.44 -5.07 -9.86
N PRO A 31 -3.24 -4.53 -11.07
CA PRO A 31 -2.46 -3.30 -11.20
C PRO A 31 -3.04 -2.15 -10.40
N GLN A 32 -4.36 -2.03 -10.38
CA GLN A 32 -5.01 -0.98 -9.63
C GLN A 32 -4.84 -1.19 -8.13
N ARG A 33 -4.95 -2.45 -7.68
CA ARG A 33 -4.78 -2.75 -6.26
C ARG A 33 -3.37 -2.43 -5.81
N ILE A 34 -2.38 -2.75 -6.64
CA ILE A 34 -0.99 -2.46 -6.31
C ILE A 34 -0.77 -0.95 -6.27
N ALA A 35 -1.29 -0.22 -7.25
CA ALA A 35 -1.13 1.23 -7.28
C ALA A 35 -1.77 1.89 -6.07
N ASP A 36 -2.95 1.45 -5.69
CA ASP A 36 -3.64 2.00 -4.53
C ASP A 36 -2.84 1.76 -3.26
N ALA A 37 -2.30 0.56 -3.11
CA ALA A 37 -1.52 0.23 -1.93
C ALA A 37 -0.22 1.03 -1.89
N GLU A 38 0.46 1.16 -3.04
CA GLU A 38 1.70 1.93 -3.09
C GLU A 38 1.45 3.38 -2.72
N LYS A 39 0.36 3.94 -3.21
CA LYS A 39 0.05 5.32 -2.91
C LYS A 39 -0.19 5.51 -1.42
N ALA A 40 -0.94 4.60 -0.82
CA ALA A 40 -1.24 4.70 0.60
C ALA A 40 0.03 4.55 1.44
N VAL A 41 0.93 3.67 1.04
CA VAL A 41 2.19 3.47 1.76
C VAL A 41 3.05 4.73 1.66
N VAL A 42 3.12 5.35 0.49
CA VAL A 42 3.91 6.55 0.31
C VAL A 42 3.35 7.70 1.16
N LEU A 43 2.02 7.84 1.18
CA LEU A 43 1.41 8.90 1.97
C LEU A 43 1.68 8.69 3.45
N ARG A 44 1.58 7.45 3.91
CA ARG A 44 1.85 7.18 5.31
C ARG A 44 3.32 7.42 5.65
N ALA A 45 4.22 7.05 4.74
CA ALA A 45 5.64 7.27 4.96
C ALA A 45 5.94 8.77 5.10
N ARG A 46 5.27 9.61 4.30
CA ARG A 46 5.46 11.03 4.41
C ARG A 46 4.96 11.56 5.74
N GLU A 47 3.83 11.05 6.21
CA GLU A 47 3.30 11.46 7.50
C GLU A 47 4.29 11.13 8.60
N LEU A 48 4.87 9.93 8.56
CA LEU A 48 5.82 9.53 9.58
C LEU A 48 7.09 10.35 9.51
N PHE A 49 7.52 10.68 8.31
CA PHE A 49 8.72 11.47 8.14
C PHE A 49 8.54 12.86 8.75
N GLN A 50 7.34 13.43 8.64
CA GLN A 50 7.08 14.75 9.18
C GLN A 50 6.77 14.72 10.66
N ALA A 51 6.33 13.60 11.18
CA ALA A 51 6.01 13.50 12.60
C ALA A 51 7.28 13.37 13.41
N ALA A 52 7.35 14.07 14.48
CA ALA A 52 8.50 13.91 15.35
C ALA A 52 8.24 12.73 16.23
N GLY A 53 9.13 11.84 16.37
CA GLY A 53 8.95 10.73 17.27
C GLY A 53 9.55 9.45 16.77
N ASP A 54 9.37 8.40 17.51
CA ASP A 54 9.95 7.12 17.19
C ASP A 54 8.96 6.28 16.43
N ASN A 55 9.11 6.23 15.12
CA ASN A 55 8.23 5.47 14.26
C ASN A 55 8.97 4.34 13.55
N GLY A 56 10.05 3.86 14.15
CA GLY A 56 10.89 2.88 13.50
C GLY A 56 10.19 1.62 13.08
N GLU A 57 9.31 1.09 13.92
CA GLU A 57 8.62 -0.14 13.58
C GLU A 57 7.70 0.02 12.38
N GLU A 58 6.97 1.10 12.36
CA GLU A 58 6.06 1.30 11.24
C GLU A 58 6.83 1.62 9.96
N THR A 59 7.93 2.36 10.08
CA THR A 59 8.75 2.68 8.93
C THR A 59 9.31 1.40 8.31
N GLU A 60 9.76 0.47 9.14
CA GLU A 60 10.26 -0.79 8.63
C GLU A 60 9.15 -1.58 7.96
N ALA A 61 7.96 -1.56 8.53
CA ALA A 61 6.82 -2.26 7.95
C ALA A 61 6.48 -1.68 6.59
N LEU A 62 6.53 -0.37 6.45
CA LEU A 62 6.23 0.28 5.18
C LEU A 62 7.28 -0.08 4.13
N ASP A 63 8.55 -0.13 4.51
CA ASP A 63 9.61 -0.52 3.60
C ASP A 63 9.41 -1.96 3.12
N ASP A 64 9.05 -2.85 4.03
CA ASP A 64 8.81 -4.24 3.69
C ASP A 64 7.63 -4.38 2.74
N VAL A 65 6.57 -3.63 3.00
CA VAL A 65 5.38 -3.68 2.15
C VAL A 65 5.70 -3.12 0.77
N MET A 66 6.46 -2.04 0.71
CA MET A 66 6.80 -1.47 -0.58
C MET A 66 7.63 -2.46 -1.40
N TYR A 67 8.55 -3.14 -0.75
CA TYR A 67 9.36 -4.14 -1.41
C TYR A 67 8.45 -5.27 -1.93
N ALA A 68 7.52 -5.73 -1.09
CA ALA A 68 6.60 -6.78 -1.49
C ALA A 68 5.70 -6.35 -2.64
N LEU A 69 5.25 -5.11 -2.64
CA LEU A 69 4.41 -4.61 -3.73
C LEU A 69 5.20 -4.52 -5.03
N HIS A 70 6.47 -4.13 -4.95
CA HIS A 70 7.29 -4.08 -6.14
C HIS A 70 7.53 -5.49 -6.68
N ALA A 71 7.74 -6.46 -5.80
CA ALA A 71 7.91 -7.84 -6.21
C ALA A 71 6.64 -8.38 -6.85
N LEU A 72 5.50 -8.03 -6.30
CA LEU A 72 4.22 -8.47 -6.85
C LEU A 72 4.00 -7.86 -8.22
N ARG A 73 4.32 -6.60 -8.38
CA ARG A 73 4.18 -5.93 -9.66
C ARG A 73 5.11 -6.58 -10.70
N SER A 74 6.33 -6.89 -10.30
CA SER A 74 7.29 -7.49 -11.20
C SER A 74 6.82 -8.87 -11.66
N ASN A 75 6.28 -9.66 -10.73
CA ASN A 75 5.75 -10.96 -11.08
C ASN A 75 4.57 -10.85 -12.03
N TYR A 76 3.69 -9.88 -11.75
CA TYR A 76 2.54 -9.67 -12.59
C TYR A 76 2.97 -9.28 -14.00
N GLN A 77 3.95 -8.39 -14.12
CA GLN A 77 4.42 -7.93 -15.40
C GLN A 77 5.10 -9.06 -16.16
N ASN A 78 5.86 -9.89 -15.47
CA ASN A 78 6.53 -11.00 -16.12
C ASN A 78 5.53 -12.00 -16.66
N LEU A 79 4.47 -12.25 -15.92
CA LEU A 79 3.45 -13.17 -16.40
C LEU A 79 2.75 -12.59 -17.61
N GLY A 80 2.60 -11.31 -17.67
CA GLY A 80 1.93 -10.67 -18.76
C GLY A 80 2.75 -10.62 -20.02
N VAL A 81 4.04 -10.71 -19.89
CA VAL A 81 4.92 -10.62 -21.03
C VAL A 81 4.99 -11.91 -21.82
N SER A 82 4.87 -12.97 -21.19
CA SER A 82 5.03 -14.25 -21.90
C SER A 82 3.89 -14.56 -22.86
#